data_23cc0ad3ddcc3480188c6ec0aa0818bd
#
_entry.id   23cc0ad3ddcc3480188c6ec0aa0818bd
#
_cell.length_a   1.000
_cell.length_b   1.000
_cell.length_c   1.000
_cell.angle_alpha   90.00
_cell.angle_beta   90.00
_cell.angle_gamma   90.00
#
_symmetry.space_group_name_H-M   'P 1'
#
loop_
_entity.id
_entity.type
_entity.pdbx_description
1 polymer ?
#
loop_
_entity_poly.entity_id
_entity_poly.type
_entity_poly.pdbx_seq_one_letter_code
_entity_poly.pdbx_strand_id
1 'polypeptide(L)'
;MKRGFYTIMAAQFFSSLADNALFVAAVELLRAEGASEWQRAALVPMFALFYVVLAPWVGAFADSRSKGQVMFISNAIKVVGCLLMLFGGHPLLAYAVVGLGAAAYSPAKYGILTELLPPSQLVKANGWIEGLTIASIILGVLLGGQLVGPHLSPWLLAIDLPGIETSIDTPPEAAIASLVLVYAIAAAINLRIPHTGVRMRPLPDRTLSLLPDFWRCNARLWRDKLGQISLATTTLFWG
;
A
#
# COMPACT_ATOMS: atom_id res chain seq x y z
N MET A 1 -10.27 8.48 -21.68
CA MET A 1 -9.24 7.82 -20.84
C MET A 1 -9.15 6.36 -21.29
N LYS A 2 -7.93 5.81 -21.45
CA LYS A 2 -7.73 4.45 -21.98
C LYS A 2 -8.11 3.37 -20.95
N ARG A 3 -8.44 2.16 -21.40
CA ARG A 3 -8.78 1.01 -20.51
C ARG A 3 -7.75 0.78 -19.39
N GLY A 4 -6.44 0.95 -19.67
CA GLY A 4 -5.38 0.84 -18.66
C GLY A 4 -5.52 1.78 -17.46
N PHE A 5 -6.07 2.97 -17.65
CA PHE A 5 -6.31 3.90 -16.55
C PHE A 5 -7.31 3.34 -15.53
N TYR A 6 -8.43 2.78 -15.98
CA TYR A 6 -9.43 2.19 -15.08
C TYR A 6 -8.92 0.94 -14.37
N THR A 7 -8.05 0.16 -15.02
CA THR A 7 -7.38 -0.98 -14.40
C THR A 7 -6.49 -0.53 -13.24
N ILE A 8 -5.73 0.55 -13.42
CA ILE A 8 -4.90 1.14 -12.36
C ILE A 8 -5.78 1.66 -11.22
N MET A 9 -6.88 2.34 -11.55
CA MET A 9 -7.82 2.85 -10.55
C MET A 9 -8.40 1.73 -9.69
N ALA A 10 -8.83 0.62 -10.32
CA ALA A 10 -9.36 -0.53 -9.61
C ALA A 10 -8.30 -1.19 -8.71
N ALA A 11 -7.10 -1.46 -9.24
CA ALA A 11 -6.01 -2.05 -8.46
C ALA A 11 -5.62 -1.19 -7.25
N GLN A 12 -5.49 0.11 -7.47
CA GLN A 12 -5.21 1.11 -6.43
C GLN A 12 -6.31 1.13 -5.37
N PHE A 13 -7.57 1.14 -5.78
CA PHE A 13 -8.71 1.17 -4.86
C PHE A 13 -8.70 -0.03 -3.92
N PHE A 14 -8.62 -1.25 -4.47
CA PHE A 14 -8.61 -2.46 -3.64
C PHE A 14 -7.37 -2.56 -2.75
N SER A 15 -6.19 -2.18 -3.25
CA SER A 15 -4.97 -2.17 -2.46
C SER A 15 -5.06 -1.19 -1.28
N SER A 16 -5.52 0.03 -1.52
CA SER A 16 -5.67 1.05 -0.48
C SER A 16 -6.83 0.75 0.48
N LEU A 17 -7.93 0.18 -0.01
CA LEU A 17 -9.04 -0.30 0.81
C LEU A 17 -8.55 -1.34 1.82
N ALA A 18 -7.77 -2.32 1.34
CA ALA A 18 -7.20 -3.37 2.18
C ALA A 18 -6.20 -2.80 3.20
N ASP A 19 -5.35 -1.82 2.83
CA ASP A 19 -4.41 -1.15 3.75
C ASP A 19 -5.15 -0.54 4.96
N ASN A 20 -6.27 0.14 4.71
CA ASN A 20 -7.05 0.80 5.76
C ASN A 20 -7.93 -0.16 6.57
N ALA A 21 -8.48 -1.20 5.94
CA ALA A 21 -9.20 -2.25 6.64
C ALA A 21 -8.25 -3.08 7.53
N LEU A 22 -7.04 -3.35 7.05
CA LEU A 22 -6.02 -4.07 7.80
C LEU A 22 -5.55 -3.29 9.03
N PHE A 23 -5.51 -1.97 8.97
CA PHE A 23 -5.21 -1.14 10.14
C PHE A 23 -6.18 -1.44 11.29
N VAL A 24 -7.49 -1.49 11.01
CA VAL A 24 -8.51 -1.81 12.01
C VAL A 24 -8.34 -3.24 12.55
N ALA A 25 -8.11 -4.21 11.65
CA ALA A 25 -7.90 -5.60 12.04
C ALA A 25 -6.63 -5.77 12.91
N ALA A 26 -5.53 -5.06 12.57
CA ALA A 26 -4.28 -5.10 13.35
C ALA A 26 -4.44 -4.46 14.74
N VAL A 27 -5.22 -3.38 14.86
CA VAL A 27 -5.56 -2.79 16.17
C VAL A 27 -6.32 -3.77 17.03
N GLU A 28 -7.33 -4.45 16.46
CA GLU A 28 -8.13 -5.42 17.20
C GLU A 28 -7.34 -6.72 17.50
N LEU A 29 -6.41 -7.12 16.63
CA LEU A 29 -5.49 -8.23 16.91
C LEU A 29 -4.62 -7.93 18.13
N LEU A 30 -3.97 -6.75 18.16
CA LEU A 30 -3.18 -6.31 19.31
C LEU A 30 -4.02 -6.19 20.58
N ARG A 31 -5.30 -5.79 20.47
CA ARG A 31 -6.22 -5.74 21.59
C ARG A 31 -6.53 -7.15 22.12
N ALA A 32 -6.79 -8.10 21.24
CA ALA A 32 -7.05 -9.49 21.59
C ALA A 32 -5.84 -10.15 22.29
N GLU A 33 -4.62 -9.81 21.88
CA GLU A 33 -3.37 -10.25 22.51
C GLU A 33 -3.06 -9.52 23.82
N GLY A 34 -3.89 -8.60 24.28
CA GLY A 34 -3.64 -7.83 25.50
C GLY A 34 -2.51 -6.82 25.40
N ALA A 35 -2.14 -6.42 24.18
CA ALA A 35 -1.07 -5.48 23.93
C ALA A 35 -1.35 -4.09 24.53
N SER A 36 -0.29 -3.41 25.01
CA SER A 36 -0.37 -2.10 25.61
C SER A 36 -0.81 -1.01 24.60
N GLU A 37 -1.35 0.10 25.10
CA GLU A 37 -1.86 1.19 24.24
C GLU A 37 -0.79 1.79 23.31
N TRP A 38 0.46 1.87 23.78
CA TRP A 38 1.55 2.38 22.96
C TRP A 38 1.81 1.50 21.72
N GLN A 39 1.65 0.18 21.82
CA GLN A 39 1.82 -0.74 20.69
C GLN A 39 0.75 -0.50 19.61
N ARG A 40 -0.50 -0.26 20.02
CA ARG A 40 -1.58 0.10 19.10
C ARG A 40 -1.32 1.44 18.42
N ALA A 41 -0.86 2.44 19.19
CA ALA A 41 -0.47 3.74 18.65
C ALA A 41 0.75 3.65 17.71
N ALA A 42 1.67 2.70 17.94
CA ALA A 42 2.85 2.48 17.14
C ALA A 42 2.58 1.88 15.75
N LEU A 43 1.38 1.35 15.48
CA LEU A 43 1.03 0.82 14.15
C LEU A 43 1.18 1.87 13.04
N VAL A 44 0.71 3.10 13.27
CA VAL A 44 0.80 4.17 12.26
C VAL A 44 2.26 4.50 11.92
N PRO A 45 3.15 4.81 12.89
CA PRO A 45 4.56 5.06 12.57
C PRO A 45 5.27 3.81 12.02
N MET A 46 4.91 2.59 12.41
CA MET A 46 5.48 1.38 11.84
C MET A 46 5.12 1.21 10.35
N PHE A 47 3.88 1.49 9.97
CA PHE A 47 3.49 1.51 8.57
C PHE A 47 4.25 2.58 7.78
N ALA A 48 4.40 3.77 8.35
CA ALA A 48 5.08 4.90 7.70
C ALA A 48 6.61 4.76 7.67
N LEU A 49 7.20 3.91 8.50
CA LEU A 49 8.65 3.77 8.65
C LEU A 49 9.38 3.61 7.31
N PHE A 50 8.89 2.71 6.47
CA PHE A 50 9.55 2.40 5.20
C PHE A 50 9.34 3.47 4.12
N TYR A 51 8.34 4.34 4.25
CA TYR A 51 8.24 5.52 3.39
C TYR A 51 9.40 6.48 3.60
N VAL A 52 9.88 6.58 4.84
CA VAL A 52 11.03 7.43 5.19
C VAL A 52 12.35 6.72 4.89
N VAL A 53 12.51 5.49 5.41
CA VAL A 53 13.76 4.73 5.32
C VAL A 53 14.11 4.39 3.87
N LEU A 54 13.12 3.99 3.07
CA LEU A 54 13.34 3.54 1.69
C LEU A 54 13.14 4.64 0.64
N ALA A 55 12.82 5.87 1.04
CA ALA A 55 12.62 6.98 0.11
C ALA A 55 13.69 7.10 -1.00
N PRO A 56 15.00 6.92 -0.72
CA PRO A 56 16.04 7.00 -1.74
C PRO A 56 16.00 5.88 -2.79
N TRP A 57 15.43 4.71 -2.46
CA TRP A 57 15.52 3.50 -3.28
C TRP A 57 14.23 3.14 -4.00
N VAL A 58 13.06 3.45 -3.41
CA VAL A 58 11.78 3.01 -3.98
C VAL A 58 11.48 3.61 -5.36
N GLY A 59 11.95 4.84 -5.63
CA GLY A 59 11.85 5.44 -6.95
C GLY A 59 12.67 4.70 -7.99
N ALA A 60 13.93 4.40 -7.70
CA ALA A 60 14.80 3.63 -8.58
C ALA A 60 14.29 2.20 -8.80
N PHE A 61 13.76 1.56 -7.75
CA PHE A 61 13.09 0.26 -7.85
C PHE A 61 11.88 0.33 -8.79
N ALA A 62 11.04 1.35 -8.65
CA ALA A 62 9.88 1.56 -9.51
C ALA A 62 10.25 1.81 -10.98
N ASP A 63 11.41 2.42 -11.26
CA ASP A 63 11.89 2.69 -12.62
C ASP A 63 12.64 1.52 -13.24
N SER A 64 13.08 0.56 -12.43
CA SER A 64 13.81 -0.62 -12.91
C SER A 64 12.93 -1.71 -13.50
N ARG A 65 11.62 -1.64 -13.31
CA ARG A 65 10.65 -2.66 -13.76
C ARG A 65 9.38 -2.01 -14.32
N SER A 66 8.56 -2.79 -15.01
CA SER A 66 7.25 -2.28 -15.43
C SER A 66 6.41 -1.91 -14.20
N LYS A 67 5.71 -0.77 -14.26
CA LYS A 67 4.94 -0.27 -13.10
C LYS A 67 3.92 -1.29 -12.60
N GLY A 68 3.28 -2.05 -13.51
CA GLY A 68 2.37 -3.14 -13.14
C GLY A 68 3.06 -4.24 -12.33
N GLN A 69 4.30 -4.62 -12.70
CA GLN A 69 5.08 -5.60 -11.94
C GLN A 69 5.49 -5.07 -10.56
N VAL A 70 5.89 -3.80 -10.46
CA VAL A 70 6.21 -3.18 -9.16
C VAL A 70 4.99 -3.19 -8.26
N MET A 71 3.81 -2.80 -8.77
CA MET A 71 2.56 -2.80 -8.02
C MET A 71 2.12 -4.23 -7.61
N PHE A 72 2.36 -5.22 -8.47
CA PHE A 72 2.14 -6.64 -8.12
C PHE A 72 3.05 -7.10 -6.98
N ILE A 73 4.37 -6.88 -7.10
CA ILE A 73 5.36 -7.23 -6.06
C ILE A 73 5.01 -6.55 -4.74
N SER A 74 4.63 -5.28 -4.78
CA SER A 74 4.22 -4.52 -3.61
C SER A 74 3.02 -5.14 -2.89
N ASN A 75 1.99 -5.56 -3.64
CA ASN A 75 0.84 -6.25 -3.04
C ASN A 75 1.22 -7.65 -2.53
N ALA A 76 2.15 -8.37 -3.20
CA ALA A 76 2.67 -9.63 -2.69
C ALA A 76 3.42 -9.46 -1.35
N ILE A 77 4.19 -8.38 -1.19
CA ILE A 77 4.83 -8.03 0.09
C ILE A 77 3.76 -7.78 1.17
N LYS A 78 2.67 -7.09 0.85
CA LYS A 78 1.57 -6.86 1.78
C LYS A 78 0.89 -8.17 2.20
N VAL A 79 0.69 -9.10 1.26
CA VAL A 79 0.20 -10.45 1.57
C VAL A 79 1.15 -11.15 2.55
N VAL A 80 2.46 -11.08 2.34
CA VAL A 80 3.44 -11.65 3.29
C VAL A 80 3.29 -11.03 4.67
N GLY A 81 3.09 -9.71 4.77
CA GLY A 81 2.82 -9.05 6.05
C GLY A 81 1.57 -9.58 6.74
N CYS A 82 0.47 -9.78 6.00
CA CYS A 82 -0.75 -10.38 6.54
C CYS A 82 -0.51 -11.83 7.01
N LEU A 83 0.20 -12.63 6.22
CA LEU A 83 0.52 -14.02 6.59
C LEU A 83 1.41 -14.07 7.85
N LEU A 84 2.38 -13.15 7.99
CA LEU A 84 3.18 -13.05 9.22
C LEU A 84 2.31 -12.78 10.45
N MET A 85 1.24 -11.96 10.34
CA MET A 85 0.30 -11.76 11.44
C MET A 85 -0.47 -13.05 11.77
N LEU A 86 -0.94 -13.77 10.74
CA LEU A 86 -1.72 -15.01 10.91
C LEU A 86 -0.90 -16.17 11.48
N PHE A 87 0.40 -16.22 11.19
CA PHE A 87 1.29 -17.27 11.67
C PHE A 87 2.04 -16.90 12.96
N GLY A 88 1.48 -16.02 13.79
CA GLY A 88 2.03 -15.68 15.11
C GLY A 88 3.22 -14.74 15.11
N GLY A 89 3.49 -14.06 13.99
CA GLY A 89 4.46 -12.98 13.95
C GLY A 89 3.95 -11.75 14.70
N HIS A 90 4.86 -11.02 15.34
CA HIS A 90 4.48 -9.83 16.12
C HIS A 90 3.75 -8.81 15.22
N PRO A 91 2.50 -8.38 15.53
CA PRO A 91 1.66 -7.59 14.66
C PRO A 91 2.30 -6.27 14.19
N LEU A 92 3.07 -5.59 15.05
CA LEU A 92 3.77 -4.36 14.68
C LEU A 92 4.80 -4.58 13.56
N LEU A 93 5.61 -5.65 13.64
CA LEU A 93 6.62 -5.96 12.62
C LEU A 93 5.96 -6.41 11.33
N ALA A 94 4.94 -7.24 11.43
CA ALA A 94 4.16 -7.70 10.29
C ALA A 94 3.46 -6.52 9.56
N TYR A 95 2.91 -5.57 10.33
CA TYR A 95 2.31 -4.36 9.76
C TYR A 95 3.36 -3.42 9.13
N ALA A 96 4.57 -3.36 9.68
CA ALA A 96 5.69 -2.66 9.05
C ALA A 96 6.03 -3.27 7.67
N VAL A 97 5.97 -4.61 7.52
CA VAL A 97 6.15 -5.28 6.21
C VAL A 97 5.05 -4.87 5.22
N VAL A 98 3.82 -4.70 5.69
CA VAL A 98 2.74 -4.15 4.84
C VAL A 98 3.07 -2.71 4.41
N GLY A 99 3.57 -1.88 5.33
CA GLY A 99 4.06 -0.54 5.05
C GLY A 99 5.21 -0.51 4.03
N LEU A 100 6.12 -1.49 4.08
CA LEU A 100 7.16 -1.69 3.07
C LEU A 100 6.54 -1.87 1.67
N GLY A 101 5.53 -2.74 1.54
CA GLY A 101 4.79 -2.92 0.29
C GLY A 101 4.11 -1.63 -0.17
N ALA A 102 3.49 -0.89 0.75
CA ALA A 102 2.83 0.37 0.44
C ALA A 102 3.83 1.46 -0.03
N ALA A 103 5.00 1.55 0.61
CA ALA A 103 6.06 2.47 0.22
C ALA A 103 6.61 2.17 -1.20
N ALA A 104 6.78 0.88 -1.54
CA ALA A 104 7.22 0.46 -2.86
C ALA A 104 6.14 0.67 -3.95
N TYR A 105 4.86 0.58 -3.59
CA TYR A 105 3.71 0.78 -4.48
C TYR A 105 3.57 2.24 -4.94
N SER A 106 3.83 3.19 -4.05
CA SER A 106 3.53 4.61 -4.24
C SER A 106 4.21 5.24 -5.46
N PRO A 107 5.53 5.11 -5.71
CA PRO A 107 6.18 5.68 -6.90
C PRO A 107 5.66 5.08 -8.21
N ALA A 108 5.33 3.79 -8.22
CA ALA A 108 4.78 3.14 -9.40
C ALA A 108 3.37 3.64 -9.73
N LYS A 109 2.53 3.87 -8.71
CA LYS A 109 1.18 4.41 -8.83
C LYS A 109 1.14 5.77 -9.52
N TYR A 110 2.00 6.68 -9.09
CA TYR A 110 2.05 8.02 -9.69
C TYR A 110 2.83 8.03 -11.01
N GLY A 111 3.93 7.28 -11.09
CA GLY A 111 4.77 7.20 -12.28
C GLY A 111 4.03 6.68 -13.52
N ILE A 112 3.15 5.69 -13.36
CA ILE A 112 2.42 5.13 -14.49
C ILE A 112 1.45 6.12 -15.15
N LEU A 113 0.97 7.12 -14.43
CA LEU A 113 0.08 8.13 -15.00
C LEU A 113 0.81 8.98 -16.04
N THR A 114 2.06 9.36 -15.75
CA THR A 114 2.89 10.15 -16.67
C THR A 114 3.30 9.35 -17.90
N GLU A 115 3.33 8.02 -17.78
CA GLU A 115 3.62 7.12 -18.91
C GLU A 115 2.40 6.87 -19.82
N LEU A 116 1.19 6.88 -19.25
CA LEU A 116 -0.04 6.51 -19.97
C LEU A 116 -0.82 7.70 -20.51
N LEU A 117 -0.69 8.87 -19.88
CA LEU A 117 -1.54 10.03 -20.16
C LEU A 117 -0.73 11.23 -20.64
N PRO A 118 -1.27 12.03 -21.57
CA PRO A 118 -0.65 13.28 -21.98
C PRO A 118 -0.72 14.31 -20.82
N PRO A 119 0.21 15.29 -20.78
CA PRO A 119 0.28 16.30 -19.71
C PRO A 119 -1.04 17.01 -19.43
N SER A 120 -1.85 17.27 -20.46
CA SER A 120 -3.17 17.91 -20.33
C SER A 120 -4.21 17.13 -19.53
N GLN A 121 -4.00 15.82 -19.32
CA GLN A 121 -4.91 14.95 -18.56
C GLN A 121 -4.37 14.60 -17.16
N LEU A 122 -3.12 14.94 -16.83
CA LEU A 122 -2.49 14.53 -15.57
C LEU A 122 -3.19 15.14 -14.35
N VAL A 123 -3.60 16.41 -14.41
CA VAL A 123 -4.31 17.07 -13.30
C VAL A 123 -5.61 16.34 -12.99
N LYS A 124 -6.40 16.02 -14.01
CA LYS A 124 -7.64 15.27 -13.86
C LYS A 124 -7.40 13.86 -13.34
N ALA A 125 -6.36 13.18 -13.83
CA ALA A 125 -6.02 11.83 -13.42
C ALA A 125 -5.55 11.78 -11.95
N ASN A 126 -4.73 12.74 -11.52
CA ASN A 126 -4.33 12.86 -10.12
C ASN A 126 -5.54 13.13 -9.22
N GLY A 127 -6.46 14.01 -9.62
CA GLY A 127 -7.70 14.24 -8.88
C GLY A 127 -8.53 12.96 -8.69
N TRP A 128 -8.61 12.11 -9.72
CA TRP A 128 -9.27 10.80 -9.62
C TRP A 128 -8.54 9.85 -8.67
N ILE A 129 -7.21 9.78 -8.73
CA ILE A 129 -6.41 8.95 -7.81
C ILE A 129 -6.63 9.39 -6.37
N GLU A 130 -6.51 10.69 -6.09
CA GLU A 130 -6.66 11.20 -4.72
C GLU A 130 -8.09 11.02 -4.21
N GLY A 131 -9.10 11.33 -5.03
CA GLY A 131 -10.50 11.09 -4.66
C GLY A 131 -10.78 9.63 -4.35
N LEU A 132 -10.23 8.72 -5.15
CA LEU A 132 -10.37 7.28 -4.94
C LEU A 132 -9.58 6.79 -3.72
N THR A 133 -8.42 7.39 -3.43
CA THR A 133 -7.65 7.12 -2.21
C THR A 133 -8.46 7.52 -0.97
N ILE A 134 -9.06 8.70 -0.95
CA ILE A 134 -9.92 9.14 0.16
C ILE A 134 -11.13 8.21 0.32
N ALA A 135 -11.80 7.86 -0.79
CA ALA A 135 -12.91 6.91 -0.75
C ALA A 135 -12.49 5.54 -0.20
N SER A 136 -11.30 5.04 -0.60
CA SER A 136 -10.80 3.76 -0.11
C SER A 136 -10.36 3.81 1.37
N ILE A 137 -9.93 4.96 1.88
CA ILE A 137 -9.67 5.16 3.32
C ILE A 137 -10.97 5.01 4.10
N ILE A 138 -11.99 5.77 3.74
CA ILE A 138 -13.28 5.75 4.44
C ILE A 138 -13.92 4.35 4.38
N LEU A 139 -14.04 3.79 3.17
CA LEU A 139 -14.64 2.48 2.97
C LEU A 139 -13.80 1.35 3.58
N GLY A 140 -12.46 1.49 3.58
CA GLY A 140 -11.56 0.52 4.18
C GLY A 140 -11.72 0.44 5.70
N VAL A 141 -11.77 1.58 6.38
CA VAL A 141 -12.03 1.63 7.84
C VAL A 141 -13.40 1.04 8.16
N LEU A 142 -14.44 1.40 7.40
CA LEU A 142 -15.77 0.82 7.58
C LEU A 142 -15.78 -0.69 7.34
N LEU A 143 -15.13 -1.16 6.28
CA LEU A 143 -15.00 -2.58 5.98
C LEU A 143 -14.24 -3.30 7.10
N GLY A 144 -13.11 -2.77 7.56
CA GLY A 144 -12.34 -3.34 8.66
C GLY A 144 -13.18 -3.48 9.93
N GLY A 145 -13.93 -2.43 10.29
CA GLY A 145 -14.86 -2.46 11.42
C GLY A 145 -15.96 -3.52 11.28
N GLN A 146 -16.49 -3.72 10.08
CA GLN A 146 -17.48 -4.77 9.82
C GLN A 146 -16.88 -6.18 9.87
N LEU A 147 -15.67 -6.37 9.32
CA LEU A 147 -14.99 -7.67 9.31
C LEU A 147 -14.68 -8.18 10.72
N VAL A 148 -14.24 -7.29 11.63
CA VAL A 148 -13.97 -7.65 13.04
C VAL A 148 -15.23 -7.56 13.91
N GLY A 149 -16.31 -6.95 13.40
CA GLY A 149 -17.55 -6.69 14.12
C GLY A 149 -18.42 -7.95 14.30
N PRO A 150 -19.40 -7.89 15.24
CA PRO A 150 -20.21 -9.05 15.64
C PRO A 150 -21.14 -9.58 14.53
N HIS A 151 -21.32 -8.85 13.44
CA HIS A 151 -22.21 -9.27 12.36
C HIS A 151 -21.52 -10.15 11.33
N LEU A 152 -20.28 -9.80 10.90
CA LEU A 152 -19.59 -10.55 9.87
C LEU A 152 -18.58 -11.57 10.42
N SER A 153 -17.96 -11.31 11.57
CA SER A 153 -16.93 -12.21 12.10
C SER A 153 -17.44 -13.63 12.41
N PRO A 154 -18.66 -13.86 12.95
CA PRO A 154 -19.13 -15.23 13.17
C PRO A 154 -19.33 -16.00 11.86
N TRP A 155 -19.76 -15.30 10.81
CA TRP A 155 -19.93 -15.90 9.48
C TRP A 155 -18.59 -16.23 8.83
N LEU A 156 -17.58 -15.37 9.01
CA LEU A 156 -16.22 -15.61 8.50
C LEU A 156 -15.54 -16.77 9.22
N LEU A 157 -15.72 -16.87 10.56
CA LEU A 157 -15.20 -17.96 11.37
C LEU A 157 -15.91 -19.29 11.10
N ALA A 158 -17.14 -19.25 10.59
CA ALA A 158 -17.90 -20.45 10.20
C ALA A 158 -17.47 -21.02 8.83
N ILE A 159 -16.60 -20.33 8.09
CA ILE A 159 -16.06 -20.83 6.80
C ILE A 159 -15.01 -21.89 7.11
N ASP A 160 -15.44 -23.13 7.14
CA ASP A 160 -14.57 -24.29 7.31
C ASP A 160 -14.02 -24.70 5.94
N LEU A 161 -12.73 -24.63 5.74
CA LEU A 161 -12.09 -25.09 4.51
C LEU A 161 -11.73 -26.56 4.66
N PRO A 162 -12.42 -27.48 3.97
CA PRO A 162 -12.20 -28.91 4.13
C PRO A 162 -10.74 -29.28 3.84
N GLY A 163 -10.06 -29.86 4.83
CA GLY A 163 -8.68 -30.33 4.72
C GLY A 163 -7.60 -29.32 5.11
N ILE A 164 -7.95 -28.14 5.57
CA ILE A 164 -7.01 -27.15 6.09
C ILE A 164 -7.47 -26.80 7.52
N GLU A 165 -6.76 -27.31 8.53
CA GLU A 165 -6.90 -26.82 9.90
C GLU A 165 -6.31 -25.40 9.91
N THR A 166 -7.18 -24.40 9.71
CA THR A 166 -6.80 -22.99 9.83
C THR A 166 -6.81 -22.65 11.32
N SER A 167 -5.68 -22.24 11.87
CA SER A 167 -5.60 -21.62 13.20
C SER A 167 -6.16 -20.20 13.21
N ILE A 168 -7.35 -20.01 12.59
CA ILE A 168 -8.08 -18.74 12.55
C ILE A 168 -9.21 -18.84 13.53
N ASP A 169 -8.94 -18.47 14.78
CA ASP A 169 -9.86 -18.66 15.90
C ASP A 169 -10.50 -17.35 16.36
N THR A 170 -9.97 -16.22 15.93
CA THR A 170 -10.40 -14.90 16.38
C THR A 170 -10.94 -14.01 15.24
N PRO A 171 -11.89 -13.09 15.53
CA PRO A 171 -12.40 -12.15 14.55
C PRO A 171 -11.33 -11.35 13.78
N PRO A 172 -10.27 -10.80 14.42
CA PRO A 172 -9.22 -10.10 13.68
C PRO A 172 -8.42 -11.02 12.75
N GLU A 173 -8.16 -12.27 13.11
CA GLU A 173 -7.50 -13.23 12.22
C GLU A 173 -8.36 -13.54 11.00
N ALA A 174 -9.67 -13.77 11.17
CA ALA A 174 -10.59 -13.97 10.05
C ALA A 174 -10.69 -12.75 9.14
N ALA A 175 -10.65 -11.54 9.72
CA ALA A 175 -10.58 -10.29 8.95
C ALA A 175 -9.28 -10.20 8.14
N ILE A 176 -8.11 -10.48 8.74
CA ILE A 176 -6.81 -10.46 8.05
C ILE A 176 -6.78 -11.48 6.92
N ALA A 177 -7.28 -12.70 7.14
CA ALA A 177 -7.38 -13.73 6.11
C ALA A 177 -8.24 -13.28 4.92
N SER A 178 -9.37 -12.62 5.19
CA SER A 178 -10.22 -12.03 4.15
C SER A 178 -9.48 -10.94 3.37
N LEU A 179 -8.66 -10.13 4.03
CA LEU A 179 -7.89 -9.06 3.40
C LEU A 179 -6.72 -9.59 2.55
N VAL A 180 -6.17 -10.78 2.85
CA VAL A 180 -5.23 -11.48 1.96
C VAL A 180 -5.88 -11.69 0.59
N LEU A 181 -7.15 -12.08 0.53
CA LEU A 181 -7.87 -12.24 -0.74
C LEU A 181 -8.03 -10.91 -1.48
N VAL A 182 -8.33 -9.81 -0.75
CA VAL A 182 -8.44 -8.48 -1.38
C VAL A 182 -7.10 -8.03 -1.97
N TYR A 183 -5.99 -8.23 -1.26
CA TYR A 183 -4.64 -7.96 -1.80
C TYR A 183 -4.31 -8.86 -3.00
N ALA A 184 -4.68 -10.13 -2.96
CA ALA A 184 -4.48 -11.06 -4.07
C ALA A 184 -5.28 -10.62 -5.32
N ILE A 185 -6.51 -10.15 -5.14
CA ILE A 185 -7.32 -9.57 -6.21
C ILE A 185 -6.64 -8.30 -6.76
N ALA A 186 -6.19 -7.39 -5.91
CA ALA A 186 -5.47 -6.19 -6.31
C ALA A 186 -4.18 -6.55 -7.09
N ALA A 187 -3.43 -7.54 -6.62
CA ALA A 187 -2.24 -8.05 -7.30
C ALA A 187 -2.58 -8.65 -8.68
N ALA A 188 -3.63 -9.45 -8.78
CA ALA A 188 -4.09 -10.02 -10.05
C ALA A 188 -4.53 -8.93 -11.05
N ILE A 189 -5.19 -7.86 -10.58
CA ILE A 189 -5.53 -6.71 -11.42
C ILE A 189 -4.27 -5.99 -11.90
N ASN A 190 -3.22 -5.88 -11.07
CA ASN A 190 -1.95 -5.27 -11.47
C ASN A 190 -1.27 -6.00 -12.63
N LEU A 191 -1.43 -7.31 -12.76
CA LEU A 191 -0.90 -8.08 -13.88
C LEU A 191 -1.58 -7.72 -15.22
N ARG A 192 -2.80 -7.14 -15.18
CA ARG A 192 -3.53 -6.67 -16.36
C ARG A 192 -3.20 -5.24 -16.77
N ILE A 193 -2.31 -4.57 -16.04
CA ILE A 193 -1.84 -3.23 -16.39
C ILE A 193 -0.99 -3.32 -17.65
N PRO A 194 -1.32 -2.55 -18.72
CA PRO A 194 -0.60 -2.63 -19.97
C PRO A 194 0.83 -2.12 -19.84
N HIS A 195 1.75 -2.75 -20.56
CA HIS A 195 3.11 -2.23 -20.69
C HIS A 195 3.09 -0.90 -21.47
N THR A 196 3.73 0.10 -20.91
CA THR A 196 3.75 1.47 -21.47
C THR A 196 4.78 1.63 -22.58
N GLY A 197 5.71 0.67 -22.72
CA GLY A 197 6.80 0.74 -23.70
C GLY A 197 7.94 1.70 -23.31
N VAL A 198 7.85 2.30 -22.13
CA VAL A 198 8.90 3.20 -21.60
C VAL A 198 10.15 2.38 -21.27
N ARG A 199 11.32 2.91 -21.62
CA ARG A 199 12.60 2.24 -21.36
C ARG A 199 12.87 2.19 -19.84
N MET A 200 13.00 0.99 -19.32
CA MET A 200 13.32 0.76 -17.92
C MET A 200 14.77 1.17 -17.62
N ARG A 201 15.01 1.72 -16.43
CA ARG A 201 16.34 2.08 -15.96
C ARG A 201 16.83 0.99 -15.00
N PRO A 202 17.89 0.25 -15.32
CA PRO A 202 18.39 -0.79 -14.40
C PRO A 202 18.84 -0.15 -13.08
N LEU A 203 18.66 -0.89 -11.99
CA LEU A 203 19.20 -0.48 -10.69
C LEU A 203 20.73 -0.37 -10.80
N PRO A 204 21.34 0.66 -10.18
CA PRO A 204 22.80 0.76 -10.16
C PRO A 204 23.41 -0.38 -9.34
N ASP A 205 24.58 -0.87 -9.74
CA ASP A 205 25.30 -1.96 -9.06
C ASP A 205 25.57 -1.66 -7.58
N ARG A 206 25.77 -0.39 -7.26
CA ARG A 206 25.89 0.10 -5.88
C ARG A 206 24.64 0.87 -5.49
N THR A 207 23.72 0.23 -4.78
CA THR A 207 22.46 0.84 -4.31
C THR A 207 22.67 2.04 -3.37
N LEU A 208 23.80 2.09 -2.65
CA LEU A 208 24.19 3.23 -1.82
C LEU A 208 24.51 4.50 -2.62
N SER A 209 24.82 4.39 -3.93
CA SER A 209 25.03 5.56 -4.78
C SER A 209 23.76 6.39 -5.00
N LEU A 210 22.59 5.84 -4.70
CA LEU A 210 21.31 6.54 -4.79
C LEU A 210 21.12 7.58 -3.66
N LEU A 211 21.82 7.44 -2.53
CA LEU A 211 21.71 8.38 -1.41
C LEU A 211 22.16 9.81 -1.77
N PRO A 212 23.36 10.03 -2.35
CA PRO A 212 23.77 11.37 -2.78
C PRO A 212 22.83 11.98 -3.83
N ASP A 213 22.30 11.14 -4.74
CA ASP A 213 21.36 11.60 -5.77
C ASP A 213 20.05 12.05 -5.16
N PHE A 214 19.53 11.29 -4.21
CA PHE A 214 18.32 11.63 -3.45
C PHE A 214 18.50 12.98 -2.73
N TRP A 215 19.61 13.17 -2.02
CA TRP A 215 19.87 14.42 -1.31
C TRP A 215 20.02 15.62 -2.26
N ARG A 216 20.68 15.43 -3.41
CA ARG A 216 20.77 16.47 -4.44
C ARG A 216 19.40 16.86 -5.01
N CYS A 217 18.57 15.88 -5.31
CA CYS A 217 17.20 16.11 -5.78
C CYS A 217 16.36 16.84 -4.73
N ASN A 218 16.45 16.42 -3.47
CA ASN A 218 15.74 17.05 -2.36
C ASN A 218 16.19 18.50 -2.14
N ALA A 219 17.51 18.74 -2.12
CA ALA A 219 18.07 20.09 -2.03
C ALA A 219 17.63 21.00 -3.18
N ARG A 220 17.50 20.45 -4.39
CA ARG A 220 17.00 21.19 -5.56
C ARG A 220 15.52 21.57 -5.40
N LEU A 221 14.68 20.63 -4.93
CA LEU A 221 13.27 20.90 -4.64
C LEU A 221 13.08 22.03 -3.61
N TRP A 222 13.89 22.04 -2.55
CA TRP A 222 13.87 23.11 -1.53
C TRP A 222 14.38 24.46 -2.03
N ARG A 223 15.17 24.52 -3.10
CA ARG A 223 15.66 25.77 -3.70
C ARG A 223 14.73 26.33 -4.77
N ASP A 224 13.90 25.48 -5.37
CA ASP A 224 12.95 25.88 -6.41
C ASP A 224 11.63 26.36 -5.78
N LYS A 225 11.15 27.54 -6.19
CA LYS A 225 9.89 28.12 -5.66
C LYS A 225 8.67 27.22 -5.93
N LEU A 226 8.60 26.60 -7.11
CA LEU A 226 7.51 25.66 -7.42
C LEU A 226 7.62 24.38 -6.57
N GLY A 227 8.84 23.91 -6.34
CA GLY A 227 9.11 22.80 -5.44
C GLY A 227 8.65 23.10 -4.02
N GLN A 228 8.97 24.28 -3.47
CA GLN A 228 8.53 24.71 -2.15
C GLN A 228 6.99 24.77 -2.03
N ILE A 229 6.31 25.34 -3.03
CA ILE A 229 4.85 25.41 -3.06
C ILE A 229 4.25 24.01 -3.12
N SER A 230 4.81 23.14 -3.95
CA SER A 230 4.36 21.75 -4.05
C SER A 230 4.50 21.00 -2.73
N LEU A 231 5.67 21.10 -2.07
CA LEU A 231 5.92 20.49 -0.77
C LEU A 231 4.97 21.02 0.31
N ALA A 232 4.80 22.35 0.39
CA ALA A 232 3.90 22.97 1.34
C ALA A 232 2.46 22.51 1.14
N THR A 233 1.97 22.52 -0.11
CA THR A 233 0.60 22.10 -0.44
C THR A 233 0.38 20.62 -0.10
N THR A 234 1.33 19.75 -0.44
CA THR A 234 1.24 18.31 -0.15
C THR A 234 1.25 18.06 1.36
N THR A 235 2.13 18.75 2.10
CA THR A 235 2.20 18.62 3.57
C THR A 235 0.91 19.10 4.24
N LEU A 236 0.34 20.23 3.79
CA LEU A 236 -0.94 20.73 4.33
C LEU A 236 -2.14 19.82 3.98
N PHE A 237 -2.07 19.08 2.89
CA PHE A 237 -3.15 18.19 2.48
C PHE A 237 -3.12 16.84 3.21
N TRP A 238 -1.93 16.31 3.51
CA TRP A 238 -1.74 14.98 4.09
C TRP A 238 -1.23 14.98 5.54
N GLY A 239 -0.77 16.10 6.08
CA GLY A 239 -0.35 16.27 7.47
C GLY A 239 -1.48 16.69 8.37
#